data_8dde2d7e2eda7e605f8d8822fbae849e
#
_entry.id   8dde2d7e2eda7e605f8d8822fbae849e
#
_cell.length_a   1.000
_cell.length_b   1.000
_cell.length_c   1.000
_cell.angle_alpha   90.00
_cell.angle_beta   90.00
_cell.angle_gamma   90.00
#
_symmetry.space_group_name_H-M   'P 1'
#
loop_
_entity.id
_entity.type
_entity.pdbx_description
1 polymer ?
#
loop_
_entity_poly.entity_id
_entity_poly.type
_entity_poly.pdbx_seq_one_letter_code
_entity_poly.pdbx_strand_id
1 'polypeptide(L)'
;STKASPAQIETKYAPEDDVNSAPIQQKSHAPEPSSLFLILSGLAGMIVRFAKKSFERFKRGTDIVLSLIGLTVTSPILILAAILTKLTSQGPVLYKQIRMGKYGDIFKIYKLRTMYIDAEKETGAIWAKENDPRITAIGRILRKTHIDEIPQLFNVLRGEMSIVGPRPERPELVRDLRTLVMDYEKRLQIKPGITGLAQVWHKYDETIEDVKKKIGYDLMYMHNMCLSTDLRILGRTFVVALSGKGAR
;
A
#
# COMPACT_ATOMS: atom_id res chain seq x y z
N SER A 1 -43.58 -58.55 -48.01
CA SER A 1 -42.92 -59.45 -48.99
C SER A 1 -41.38 -59.20 -48.86
N THR A 2 -40.64 -60.05 -48.59
CA THR A 2 -39.97 -61.27 -48.89
C THR A 2 -38.66 -61.30 -48.21
N LYS A 3 -38.45 -62.14 -47.26
CA LYS A 3 -37.72 -63.40 -47.21
C LYS A 3 -36.37 -63.39 -47.94
N ALA A 4 -35.26 -63.72 -47.28
CA ALA A 4 -34.63 -65.03 -47.17
C ALA A 4 -33.33 -64.91 -46.39
N SER A 5 -33.10 -65.62 -45.48
CA SER A 5 -32.35 -66.72 -44.85
C SER A 5 -31.13 -67.30 -45.61
N PRO A 6 -30.33 -68.17 -44.99
CA PRO A 6 -28.98 -67.97 -44.48
C PRO A 6 -27.97 -68.96 -45.16
N ALA A 7 -26.67 -68.79 -44.90
CA ALA A 7 -25.70 -69.89 -45.09
C ALA A 7 -24.47 -69.57 -44.20
N GLN A 8 -24.25 -70.25 -43.15
CA GLN A 8 -23.52 -71.50 -42.90
C GLN A 8 -22.02 -71.44 -43.26
N ILE A 9 -21.24 -71.48 -42.19
CA ILE A 9 -20.20 -72.43 -41.74
C ILE A 9 -18.94 -72.46 -42.62
N GLU A 10 -17.83 -72.16 -42.03
CA GLU A 10 -16.73 -73.13 -41.88
C GLU A 10 -15.68 -72.68 -40.84
N THR A 11 -15.51 -73.51 -39.83
CA THR A 11 -14.42 -73.54 -38.91
C THR A 11 -13.14 -73.99 -39.60
N LYS A 12 -12.06 -73.23 -39.41
CA LYS A 12 -10.73 -73.81 -39.66
C LYS A 12 -9.81 -73.42 -38.49
N TYR A 13 -9.49 -74.43 -37.70
CA TYR A 13 -8.41 -74.44 -36.74
C TYR A 13 -7.07 -74.27 -37.44
N ALA A 14 -6.20 -73.44 -36.89
CA ALA A 14 -4.76 -73.49 -37.10
C ALA A 14 -4.06 -72.86 -35.86
N PRO A 15 -2.82 -73.20 -35.57
CA PRO A 15 -2.38 -73.55 -34.22
C PRO A 15 -1.74 -72.40 -33.45
N GLU A 16 -1.68 -72.63 -32.14
CA GLU A 16 -0.83 -71.91 -31.20
C GLU A 16 0.61 -71.90 -31.67
N ASP A 17 1.22 -70.69 -31.70
CA ASP A 17 2.64 -70.57 -31.48
C ASP A 17 2.97 -69.12 -31.01
N ASP A 18 3.82 -69.12 -29.99
CA ASP A 18 4.69 -68.04 -29.50
C ASP A 18 4.11 -66.94 -28.64
N VAL A 19 4.17 -67.24 -27.35
CA VAL A 19 4.36 -66.31 -26.26
C VAL A 19 5.68 -65.51 -26.45
N ASN A 20 5.58 -64.40 -27.13
CA ASN A 20 6.69 -63.45 -27.16
C ASN A 20 6.46 -62.41 -26.04
N SER A 21 7.04 -62.70 -24.86
CA SER A 21 7.11 -61.79 -23.75
C SER A 21 7.97 -60.57 -24.14
N ALA A 22 7.29 -59.55 -24.64
CA ALA A 22 7.90 -58.24 -24.74
C ALA A 22 8.23 -57.71 -23.33
N PRO A 23 9.44 -57.19 -23.09
CA PRO A 23 9.78 -56.62 -21.80
C PRO A 23 8.90 -55.42 -21.54
N ILE A 24 8.25 -55.41 -20.35
CA ILE A 24 7.54 -54.22 -19.85
C ILE A 24 8.59 -53.12 -19.74
N GLN A 25 8.63 -52.24 -20.70
CA GLN A 25 9.35 -50.97 -20.58
C GLN A 25 8.66 -50.17 -19.46
N GLN A 26 9.27 -50.21 -18.29
CA GLN A 26 9.01 -49.29 -17.20
C GLN A 26 9.39 -47.89 -17.75
N LYS A 27 8.39 -47.17 -18.27
CA LYS A 27 8.55 -45.73 -18.57
C LYS A 27 8.89 -45.08 -17.25
N SER A 28 10.17 -44.76 -17.06
CA SER A 28 10.59 -43.84 -16.03
C SER A 28 9.86 -42.53 -16.35
N HIS A 29 8.86 -42.18 -15.55
CA HIS A 29 8.21 -40.87 -15.59
C HIS A 29 9.20 -39.83 -15.11
N ALA A 30 10.15 -39.44 -15.92
CA ALA A 30 10.79 -38.14 -15.74
C ALA A 30 9.68 -37.11 -15.91
N PRO A 31 9.51 -36.17 -14.97
CA PRO A 31 8.47 -35.15 -15.09
C PRO A 31 8.70 -34.37 -16.38
N GLU A 32 7.60 -34.19 -17.15
CA GLU A 32 7.65 -33.43 -18.41
C GLU A 32 8.23 -32.03 -18.16
N PRO A 33 8.97 -31.45 -19.11
CA PRO A 33 9.59 -30.11 -18.96
C PRO A 33 8.57 -29.03 -18.53
N SER A 34 7.32 -29.17 -18.92
CA SER A 34 6.20 -28.31 -18.52
C SER A 34 5.85 -28.41 -17.04
N SER A 35 5.85 -29.62 -16.48
CA SER A 35 5.57 -29.84 -15.05
C SER A 35 6.72 -29.35 -14.18
N LEU A 36 7.96 -29.49 -14.60
CA LEU A 36 9.14 -28.96 -13.90
C LEU A 36 9.10 -27.43 -13.86
N PHE A 37 8.73 -26.78 -14.99
CA PHE A 37 8.58 -25.33 -15.06
C PHE A 37 7.48 -24.80 -14.13
N LEU A 38 6.33 -25.47 -14.03
CA LEU A 38 5.25 -25.13 -13.12
C LEU A 38 5.67 -25.28 -11.66
N ILE A 39 6.40 -26.32 -11.31
CA ILE A 39 6.93 -26.53 -9.95
C ILE A 39 7.92 -25.42 -9.60
N LEU A 40 8.88 -25.12 -10.48
CA LEU A 40 9.88 -24.07 -10.26
C LEU A 40 9.24 -22.68 -10.15
N SER A 41 8.25 -22.36 -10.98
CA SER A 41 7.52 -21.09 -10.90
C SER A 41 6.69 -20.99 -9.62
N GLY A 42 6.08 -22.09 -9.18
CA GLY A 42 5.37 -22.18 -7.90
C GLY A 42 6.29 -21.96 -6.69
N LEU A 43 7.47 -22.60 -6.70
CA LEU A 43 8.49 -22.44 -5.67
C LEU A 43 9.04 -21.01 -5.61
N ALA A 44 9.36 -20.43 -6.77
CA ALA A 44 9.80 -19.05 -6.87
C ALA A 44 8.74 -18.07 -6.33
N GLY A 45 7.48 -18.27 -6.69
CA GLY A 45 6.36 -17.49 -6.15
C GLY A 45 6.21 -17.63 -4.63
N MET A 46 6.43 -18.82 -4.08
CA MET A 46 6.39 -19.07 -2.63
C MET A 46 7.53 -18.37 -1.90
N ILE A 47 8.75 -18.44 -2.43
CA ILE A 47 9.94 -17.76 -1.88
C ILE A 47 9.71 -16.25 -1.86
N VAL A 48 9.21 -15.67 -2.95
CA VAL A 48 8.93 -14.22 -3.04
C VAL A 48 7.87 -13.81 -2.03
N ARG A 49 6.80 -14.59 -1.87
CA ARG A 49 5.75 -14.32 -0.86
C ARG A 49 6.29 -14.42 0.57
N PHE A 50 7.13 -15.41 0.85
CA PHE A 50 7.75 -15.57 2.16
C PHE A 50 8.69 -14.40 2.48
N ALA A 51 9.55 -14.01 1.55
CA ALA A 51 10.44 -12.86 1.70
C ALA A 51 9.67 -11.56 1.94
N LYS A 52 8.59 -11.32 1.19
CA LYS A 52 7.72 -10.15 1.37
C LYS A 52 7.06 -10.14 2.76
N LYS A 53 6.51 -11.26 3.20
CA LYS A 53 5.88 -11.37 4.53
C LYS A 53 6.89 -11.18 5.68
N SER A 54 8.11 -11.71 5.53
CA SER A 54 9.20 -11.51 6.49
C SER A 54 9.62 -10.05 6.57
N PHE A 55 9.73 -9.38 5.41
CA PHE A 55 10.01 -7.94 5.37
C PHE A 55 8.89 -7.11 6.02
N GLU A 56 7.61 -7.42 5.77
CA GLU A 56 6.48 -6.71 6.42
C GLU A 56 6.52 -6.82 7.94
N ARG A 57 6.91 -7.96 8.50
CA ARG A 57 7.09 -8.15 9.95
C ARG A 57 8.27 -7.33 10.50
N PHE A 58 9.40 -7.39 9.82
CA PHE A 58 10.58 -6.58 10.15
C PHE A 58 10.24 -5.10 10.12
N LYS A 59 9.62 -4.63 9.02
CA LYS A 59 9.14 -3.26 8.86
C LYS A 59 8.21 -2.84 10.00
N ARG A 60 7.30 -3.72 10.43
CA ARG A 60 6.43 -3.44 11.57
C ARG A 60 7.21 -3.22 12.88
N GLY A 61 8.25 -4.02 13.13
CA GLY A 61 9.14 -3.83 14.27
C GLY A 61 9.86 -2.48 14.23
N THR A 62 10.45 -2.13 13.07
CA THR A 62 11.12 -0.83 12.87
C THR A 62 10.15 0.34 12.99
N ASP A 63 8.94 0.24 12.43
CA ASP A 63 7.88 1.25 12.57
C ASP A 63 7.56 1.54 14.05
N ILE A 64 7.42 0.51 14.88
CA ILE A 64 7.14 0.66 16.31
C ILE A 64 8.29 1.36 17.02
N VAL A 65 9.53 0.87 16.83
CA VAL A 65 10.72 1.41 17.50
C VAL A 65 10.92 2.88 17.11
N LEU A 66 10.90 3.19 15.82
CA LEU A 66 11.09 4.57 15.35
C LEU A 66 9.95 5.48 15.79
N SER A 67 8.71 4.99 15.89
CA SER A 67 7.59 5.79 16.38
C SER A 67 7.71 6.10 17.88
N LEU A 68 8.16 5.15 18.70
CA LEU A 68 8.41 5.38 20.12
C LEU A 68 9.53 6.40 20.31
N ILE A 69 10.64 6.24 19.61
CA ILE A 69 11.76 7.20 19.66
C ILE A 69 11.28 8.57 19.18
N GLY A 70 10.59 8.64 18.04
CA GLY A 70 10.08 9.87 17.48
C GLY A 70 9.16 10.62 18.46
N LEU A 71 8.17 9.94 19.05
CA LEU A 71 7.28 10.55 20.05
C LEU A 71 8.03 11.02 21.28
N THR A 72 8.98 10.24 21.81
CA THR A 72 9.77 10.62 23.00
C THR A 72 10.60 11.85 22.71
N VAL A 73 11.35 11.87 21.60
CA VAL A 73 12.22 12.99 21.24
C VAL A 73 11.44 14.26 20.92
N THR A 74 10.29 14.11 20.24
CA THR A 74 9.48 15.27 19.82
C THR A 74 8.46 15.70 20.87
N SER A 75 8.31 14.98 22.00
CA SER A 75 7.31 15.29 23.03
C SER A 75 7.38 16.72 23.57
N PRO A 76 8.56 17.33 23.85
CA PRO A 76 8.61 18.72 24.31
C PRO A 76 8.06 19.68 23.28
N ILE A 77 8.39 19.48 22.00
CA ILE A 77 7.92 20.30 20.88
C ILE A 77 6.41 20.13 20.71
N LEU A 78 5.90 18.90 20.81
CA LEU A 78 4.47 18.62 20.72
C LEU A 78 3.67 19.28 21.85
N ILE A 79 4.20 19.25 23.09
CA ILE A 79 3.57 19.92 24.24
C ILE A 79 3.52 21.43 24.01
N LEU A 80 4.63 22.04 23.60
CA LEU A 80 4.69 23.46 23.29
C LEU A 80 3.70 23.83 22.16
N ALA A 81 3.71 23.07 21.05
CA ALA A 81 2.80 23.29 19.95
C ALA A 81 1.32 23.13 20.36
N ALA A 82 1.03 22.18 21.25
CA ALA A 82 -0.31 21.97 21.80
C ALA A 82 -0.77 23.18 22.63
N ILE A 83 0.09 23.69 23.50
CA ILE A 83 -0.19 24.89 24.31
C ILE A 83 -0.43 26.10 23.40
N LEU A 84 0.46 26.37 22.44
CA LEU A 84 0.31 27.48 21.49
C LEU A 84 -0.97 27.37 20.67
N THR A 85 -1.31 26.17 20.18
CA THR A 85 -2.56 25.94 19.47
C THR A 85 -3.78 26.25 20.34
N LYS A 86 -3.74 25.87 21.62
CA LYS A 86 -4.84 26.11 22.56
C LYS A 86 -5.00 27.58 22.92
N LEU A 87 -3.89 28.31 23.05
CA LEU A 87 -3.90 29.74 23.38
C LEU A 87 -4.30 30.62 22.20
N THR A 88 -3.99 30.22 20.97
CA THR A 88 -4.22 31.04 19.75
C THR A 88 -5.54 30.77 19.06
N SER A 89 -6.22 29.67 19.36
CA SER A 89 -7.52 29.37 18.75
C SER A 89 -8.40 28.49 19.65
N GLN A 90 -9.71 28.76 19.67
CA GLN A 90 -10.69 27.97 20.43
C GLN A 90 -10.81 26.54 19.88
N GLY A 91 -11.09 25.57 20.77
CA GLY A 91 -11.41 24.19 20.44
C GLY A 91 -10.34 23.16 20.79
N PRO A 92 -10.46 21.91 20.31
CA PRO A 92 -9.53 20.82 20.64
C PRO A 92 -8.18 21.03 19.96
N VAL A 93 -7.10 20.63 20.64
CA VAL A 93 -5.73 20.70 20.11
C VAL A 93 -5.52 19.67 19.00
N LEU A 94 -6.06 18.45 19.18
CA LEU A 94 -5.97 17.38 18.21
C LEU A 94 -7.11 17.44 17.22
N TYR A 95 -6.77 17.47 15.95
CA TYR A 95 -7.68 17.28 14.83
C TYR A 95 -7.70 15.80 14.43
N LYS A 96 -8.88 15.28 14.20
CA LYS A 96 -9.10 13.89 13.76
C LYS A 96 -9.85 13.90 12.45
N GLN A 97 -9.34 13.18 11.46
CA GLN A 97 -9.97 13.09 10.16
C GLN A 97 -10.03 11.63 9.70
N ILE A 98 -11.14 11.25 9.08
CA ILE A 98 -11.30 9.92 8.52
C ILE A 98 -10.42 9.78 7.29
N ARG A 99 -9.69 8.68 7.22
CA ARG A 99 -8.81 8.32 6.10
C ARG A 99 -8.97 6.85 5.74
N MET A 100 -8.64 6.53 4.49
CA MET A 100 -8.64 5.16 3.99
C MET A 100 -7.27 4.54 4.19
N GLY A 101 -7.25 3.35 4.79
CA GLY A 101 -6.09 2.56 5.12
C GLY A 101 -5.90 1.35 4.22
N LYS A 102 -5.16 0.35 4.74
CA LYS A 102 -4.90 -0.91 4.04
C LYS A 102 -6.21 -1.65 3.77
N TYR A 103 -6.35 -2.19 2.56
CA TYR A 103 -7.52 -2.93 2.07
C TYR A 103 -8.84 -2.16 2.08
N GLY A 104 -8.78 -0.82 2.20
CA GLY A 104 -9.98 0.01 2.27
C GLY A 104 -10.52 0.21 3.69
N ASP A 105 -9.85 -0.30 4.71
CA ASP A 105 -10.22 -0.06 6.11
C ASP A 105 -10.21 1.43 6.44
N ILE A 106 -11.14 1.86 7.26
CA ILE A 106 -11.28 3.26 7.66
C ILE A 106 -10.63 3.48 9.01
N PHE A 107 -9.79 4.51 9.13
CA PHE A 107 -9.19 4.91 10.40
C PHE A 107 -9.22 6.42 10.61
N LYS A 108 -8.98 6.88 11.84
CA LYS A 108 -8.88 8.29 12.20
C LYS A 108 -7.42 8.70 12.29
N ILE A 109 -6.97 9.52 11.34
CA ILE A 109 -5.63 10.12 11.40
C ILE A 109 -5.59 11.23 12.45
N TYR A 110 -4.49 11.32 13.20
CA TYR A 110 -4.27 12.34 14.23
C TYR A 110 -3.32 13.42 13.74
N LYS A 111 -3.70 14.69 13.91
CA LYS A 111 -2.86 15.86 13.64
C LYS A 111 -3.05 16.91 14.72
N LEU A 112 -2.10 17.83 14.86
CA LEU A 112 -2.39 19.08 15.57
C LEU A 112 -3.31 19.92 14.71
N ARG A 113 -4.24 20.63 15.36
CA ARG A 113 -5.14 21.52 14.65
C ARG A 113 -4.39 22.76 14.15
N THR A 114 -4.47 22.99 12.84
CA THR A 114 -3.84 24.11 12.15
C THR A 114 -4.81 25.08 11.54
N MET A 115 -6.12 24.76 11.54
CA MET A 115 -7.20 25.58 11.03
C MET A 115 -8.16 25.98 12.15
N TYR A 116 -8.94 27.04 11.91
CA TYR A 116 -10.04 27.44 12.78
C TYR A 116 -11.11 26.34 12.86
N ILE A 117 -11.95 26.37 13.92
CA ILE A 117 -13.10 25.49 14.01
C ILE A 117 -14.04 25.77 12.84
N ASP A 118 -14.69 24.73 12.34
CA ASP A 118 -15.64 24.82 11.22
C ASP A 118 -15.05 25.34 9.89
N ALA A 119 -13.72 25.27 9.73
CA ALA A 119 -13.04 25.72 8.51
C ALA A 119 -13.54 25.06 7.21
N GLU A 120 -14.14 23.87 7.30
CA GLU A 120 -14.72 23.14 6.16
C GLU A 120 -16.27 23.22 6.11
N LYS A 121 -16.92 23.98 7.03
CA LYS A 121 -18.39 24.00 7.15
C LYS A 121 -19.07 24.55 5.89
N GLU A 122 -18.49 25.60 5.29
CA GLU A 122 -19.04 26.23 4.09
C GLU A 122 -18.49 25.63 2.79
N THR A 123 -17.24 25.22 2.79
CA THR A 123 -16.52 24.79 1.58
C THR A 123 -16.52 23.29 1.35
N GLY A 124 -16.86 22.50 2.37
CA GLY A 124 -16.70 21.06 2.33
C GLY A 124 -15.24 20.62 2.30
N ALA A 125 -15.02 19.39 1.82
CA ALA A 125 -13.71 18.76 1.73
C ALA A 125 -12.95 19.26 0.48
N ILE A 126 -12.21 20.35 0.61
CA ILE A 126 -11.35 20.87 -0.46
C ILE A 126 -9.89 20.88 -0.02
N TRP A 127 -8.99 20.78 -1.00
CA TRP A 127 -7.55 20.94 -0.75
C TRP A 127 -7.26 22.38 -0.26
N ALA A 128 -6.33 22.50 0.70
CA ALA A 128 -5.88 23.80 1.16
C ALA A 128 -5.13 24.53 0.04
N LYS A 129 -5.43 25.81 -0.14
CA LYS A 129 -4.75 26.70 -1.10
C LYS A 129 -3.52 27.32 -0.45
N GLU A 130 -2.62 27.86 -1.28
CA GLU A 130 -1.56 28.72 -0.79
C GLU A 130 -2.19 29.97 -0.12
N ASN A 131 -1.70 30.33 1.08
CA ASN A 131 -2.27 31.41 1.91
C ASN A 131 -3.76 31.24 2.28
N ASP A 132 -4.20 30.02 2.51
CA ASP A 132 -5.57 29.71 2.90
C ASP A 132 -5.97 30.46 4.19
N PRO A 133 -7.00 31.34 4.16
CA PRO A 133 -7.42 32.14 5.32
C PRO A 133 -7.94 31.29 6.50
N ARG A 134 -8.30 30.06 6.27
CA ARG A 134 -8.74 29.12 7.31
C ARG A 134 -7.62 28.68 8.24
N ILE A 135 -6.35 28.89 7.85
CA ILE A 135 -5.18 28.47 8.61
C ILE A 135 -4.85 29.52 9.67
N THR A 136 -4.71 29.10 10.94
CA THR A 136 -4.28 29.98 12.04
C THR A 136 -2.82 30.41 11.88
N ALA A 137 -2.41 31.52 12.53
CA ALA A 137 -1.02 31.97 12.47
C ALA A 137 -0.03 30.89 12.95
N ILE A 138 -0.31 30.23 14.08
CA ILE A 138 0.49 29.11 14.58
C ILE A 138 0.38 27.89 13.67
N GLY A 139 -0.81 27.63 13.11
CA GLY A 139 -1.04 26.55 12.15
C GLY A 139 -0.17 26.64 10.92
N ARG A 140 0.11 27.86 10.44
CA ARG A 140 1.02 28.10 9.31
C ARG A 140 2.45 27.65 9.63
N ILE A 141 2.93 27.94 10.84
CA ILE A 141 4.25 27.50 11.30
C ILE A 141 4.28 25.98 11.44
N LEU A 142 3.27 25.37 12.09
CA LEU A 142 3.16 23.92 12.28
C LEU A 142 3.15 23.16 10.96
N ARG A 143 2.40 23.64 9.96
CA ARG A 143 2.38 23.04 8.61
C ARG A 143 3.73 23.17 7.91
N LYS A 144 4.34 24.37 7.93
CA LYS A 144 5.64 24.61 7.30
C LYS A 144 6.74 23.70 7.87
N THR A 145 6.65 23.36 9.15
CA THR A 145 7.61 22.48 9.84
C THR A 145 7.18 21.02 9.92
N HIS A 146 5.98 20.68 9.40
CA HIS A 146 5.34 19.38 9.51
C HIS A 146 5.16 18.85 10.95
N ILE A 147 5.27 19.72 11.96
CA ILE A 147 5.06 19.36 13.38
C ILE A 147 3.61 18.93 13.61
N ASP A 148 2.66 19.45 12.84
CA ASP A 148 1.26 19.06 12.92
C ASP A 148 1.01 17.58 12.57
N GLU A 149 1.90 16.94 11.82
CA GLU A 149 1.76 15.54 11.42
C GLU A 149 2.42 14.55 12.39
N ILE A 150 3.23 15.01 13.36
CA ILE A 150 3.91 14.13 14.34
C ILE A 150 2.92 13.23 15.12
N PRO A 151 1.69 13.68 15.51
CA PRO A 151 0.73 12.80 16.18
C PRO A 151 0.31 11.56 15.37
N GLN A 152 0.57 11.51 14.05
CA GLN A 152 0.35 10.31 13.25
C GLN A 152 1.21 9.12 13.69
N LEU A 153 2.32 9.36 14.41
CA LEU A 153 3.11 8.28 15.02
C LEU A 153 2.25 7.40 15.96
N PHE A 154 1.20 7.94 16.58
CA PHE A 154 0.21 7.12 17.31
C PHE A 154 -0.57 6.18 16.39
N ASN A 155 -0.90 6.61 15.16
CA ASN A 155 -1.53 5.73 14.18
C ASN A 155 -0.57 4.61 13.75
N VAL A 156 0.73 4.92 13.64
CA VAL A 156 1.74 3.89 13.37
C VAL A 156 1.81 2.89 14.52
N LEU A 157 1.87 3.34 15.78
CA LEU A 157 1.88 2.44 16.95
C LEU A 157 0.63 1.55 17.01
N ARG A 158 -0.54 2.08 16.64
CA ARG A 158 -1.79 1.31 16.56
C ARG A 158 -1.81 0.32 15.40
N GLY A 159 -0.90 0.45 14.43
CA GLY A 159 -0.82 -0.41 13.27
C GLY A 159 -1.75 -0.02 12.13
N GLU A 160 -2.39 1.15 12.21
CA GLU A 160 -3.23 1.73 11.16
C GLU A 160 -2.38 2.30 10.02
N MET A 161 -1.16 2.77 10.35
CA MET A 161 -0.18 3.34 9.43
C MET A 161 1.20 2.67 9.55
N SER A 162 2.08 2.99 8.62
CA SER A 162 3.53 2.78 8.64
C SER A 162 4.24 4.13 8.59
N ILE A 163 5.52 4.20 8.91
CA ILE A 163 6.29 5.43 8.72
C ILE A 163 6.41 5.73 7.23
N VAL A 164 6.76 4.71 6.41
CA VAL A 164 6.91 4.85 4.96
C VAL A 164 5.81 4.07 4.25
N GLY A 165 5.08 4.73 3.36
CA GLY A 165 3.98 4.15 2.57
C GLY A 165 3.25 5.22 1.76
N PRO A 166 2.25 4.84 0.95
CA PRO A 166 1.38 5.78 0.25
C PRO A 166 0.65 6.72 1.22
N ARG A 167 0.51 8.01 0.88
CA ARG A 167 -0.25 8.95 1.72
C ARG A 167 -1.71 8.56 1.79
N PRO A 168 -2.34 8.48 2.99
CA PRO A 168 -3.75 8.13 3.12
C PRO A 168 -4.65 9.24 2.62
N GLU A 169 -5.63 8.90 1.79
CA GLU A 169 -6.60 9.83 1.23
C GLU A 169 -7.95 9.76 1.96
N ARG A 170 -8.77 10.78 1.79
CA ARG A 170 -10.15 10.83 2.30
C ARG A 170 -11.01 9.83 1.52
N PRO A 171 -11.95 9.09 2.17
CA PRO A 171 -12.80 8.12 1.48
C PRO A 171 -13.60 8.71 0.32
N GLU A 172 -14.04 9.98 0.46
CA GLU A 172 -14.78 10.69 -0.58
C GLU A 172 -13.93 10.83 -1.84
N LEU A 173 -12.66 11.29 -1.69
CA LEU A 173 -11.73 11.43 -2.81
C LEU A 173 -11.36 10.07 -3.42
N VAL A 174 -11.18 9.04 -2.61
CA VAL A 174 -10.87 7.70 -3.10
C VAL A 174 -11.99 7.16 -3.98
N ARG A 175 -13.25 7.37 -3.58
CA ARG A 175 -14.41 6.93 -4.36
C ARG A 175 -14.40 7.50 -5.76
N ASP A 176 -14.07 8.79 -5.90
CA ASP A 176 -14.06 9.46 -7.19
C ASP A 176 -12.79 9.08 -8.00
N LEU A 177 -11.62 9.09 -7.34
CA LEU A 177 -10.34 8.81 -8.00
C LEU A 177 -10.20 7.37 -8.52
N ARG A 178 -10.82 6.38 -7.87
CA ARG A 178 -10.78 4.99 -8.32
C ARG A 178 -11.50 4.78 -9.66
N THR A 179 -12.46 5.66 -10.01
CA THR A 179 -13.15 5.61 -11.31
C THR A 179 -12.37 6.31 -12.41
N LEU A 180 -11.55 7.30 -12.05
CA LEU A 180 -10.82 8.17 -12.97
C LEU A 180 -9.38 7.72 -13.23
N VAL A 181 -8.78 6.98 -12.29
CA VAL A 181 -7.38 6.56 -12.39
C VAL A 181 -7.27 5.05 -12.31
N MET A 182 -6.80 4.44 -13.39
CA MET A 182 -6.55 3.01 -13.46
C MET A 182 -5.58 2.57 -12.36
N ASP A 183 -5.81 1.39 -11.77
CA ASP A 183 -4.96 0.79 -10.73
C ASP A 183 -4.90 1.57 -9.41
N TYR A 184 -5.75 2.61 -9.22
CA TYR A 184 -5.79 3.40 -7.99
C TYR A 184 -5.90 2.53 -6.73
N GLU A 185 -6.71 1.49 -6.76
CA GLU A 185 -6.95 0.62 -5.61
C GLU A 185 -5.73 -0.22 -5.20
N LYS A 186 -4.80 -0.47 -6.12
CA LYS A 186 -3.61 -1.27 -5.84
C LYS A 186 -2.78 -0.65 -4.71
N ARG A 187 -2.74 0.69 -4.59
CA ARG A 187 -2.03 1.38 -3.51
C ARG A 187 -2.57 1.06 -2.10
N LEU A 188 -3.83 0.61 -2.01
CA LEU A 188 -4.47 0.23 -0.75
C LEU A 188 -4.06 -1.18 -0.26
N GLN A 189 -3.26 -1.92 -1.00
CA GLN A 189 -2.80 -3.26 -0.58
C GLN A 189 -1.74 -3.23 0.53
N ILE A 190 -1.17 -2.07 0.82
CA ILE A 190 -0.20 -1.87 1.91
C ILE A 190 -0.70 -0.78 2.86
N LYS A 191 -0.08 -0.71 4.07
CA LYS A 191 -0.41 0.35 5.02
C LYS A 191 -0.03 1.72 4.47
N PRO A 192 -0.87 2.75 4.68
CA PRO A 192 -0.51 4.12 4.34
C PRO A 192 0.66 4.59 5.22
N GLY A 193 1.44 5.55 4.69
CA GLY A 193 2.62 6.10 5.36
C GLY A 193 2.44 7.54 5.82
N ILE A 194 3.24 7.93 6.82
CA ILE A 194 3.43 9.36 7.18
C ILE A 194 4.18 10.03 6.03
N THR A 195 5.22 9.37 5.52
CA THR A 195 5.95 9.77 4.32
C THR A 195 5.92 8.65 3.28
N GLY A 196 6.28 8.95 2.03
CA GLY A 196 6.27 7.97 0.94
C GLY A 196 7.00 8.46 -0.30
N LEU A 197 7.22 7.54 -1.25
CA LEU A 197 7.97 7.84 -2.46
C LEU A 197 7.32 9.03 -3.22
N ALA A 198 6.00 8.99 -3.40
CA ALA A 198 5.28 10.09 -4.04
C ALA A 198 5.48 11.42 -3.32
N GLN A 199 5.40 11.43 -1.98
CA GLN A 199 5.48 12.65 -1.18
C GLN A 199 6.84 13.36 -1.26
N VAL A 200 7.94 12.62 -1.50
CA VAL A 200 9.29 13.19 -1.54
C VAL A 200 9.81 13.47 -2.96
N TRP A 201 9.20 12.90 -4.01
CA TRP A 201 9.61 13.08 -5.41
C TRP A 201 8.57 13.78 -6.28
N HIS A 202 7.29 13.72 -5.92
CA HIS A 202 6.22 14.37 -6.65
C HIS A 202 5.78 15.64 -5.93
N LYS A 203 5.42 16.67 -6.70
CA LYS A 203 4.84 17.90 -6.17
C LYS A 203 3.36 17.68 -5.83
N TYR A 204 2.62 18.76 -5.68
CA TYR A 204 1.21 18.72 -5.31
C TYR A 204 0.31 18.11 -6.39
N ASP A 205 -0.80 17.51 -5.95
CA ASP A 205 -1.86 17.06 -6.83
C ASP A 205 -2.79 18.24 -7.14
N GLU A 206 -2.73 18.78 -8.34
CA GLU A 206 -3.62 19.85 -8.81
C GLU A 206 -4.53 19.35 -9.94
N THR A 207 -4.10 18.33 -10.65
CA THR A 207 -4.79 17.74 -11.80
C THR A 207 -4.90 16.23 -11.67
N ILE A 208 -5.80 15.64 -12.46
CA ILE A 208 -5.91 14.17 -12.57
C ILE A 208 -4.59 13.55 -13.05
N GLU A 209 -3.86 14.23 -13.93
CA GLU A 209 -2.55 13.77 -14.41
C GLU A 209 -1.50 13.73 -13.28
N ASP A 210 -1.55 14.66 -12.33
CA ASP A 210 -0.68 14.65 -11.17
C ASP A 210 -1.02 13.47 -10.25
N VAL A 211 -2.32 13.18 -10.08
CA VAL A 211 -2.76 11.98 -9.34
C VAL A 211 -2.28 10.70 -10.01
N LYS A 212 -2.33 10.59 -11.36
CA LYS A 212 -1.80 9.43 -12.08
C LYS A 212 -0.29 9.25 -11.83
N LYS A 213 0.49 10.32 -11.88
CA LYS A 213 1.93 10.30 -11.57
C LYS A 213 2.18 9.86 -10.13
N LYS A 214 1.43 10.39 -9.18
CA LYS A 214 1.48 9.99 -7.76
C LYS A 214 1.22 8.50 -7.57
N ILE A 215 0.18 7.96 -8.22
CA ILE A 215 -0.12 6.53 -8.19
C ILE A 215 1.04 5.72 -8.77
N GLY A 216 1.66 6.17 -9.86
CA GLY A 216 2.85 5.55 -10.42
C GLY A 216 3.99 5.42 -9.39
N TYR A 217 4.28 6.49 -8.62
CA TYR A 217 5.26 6.44 -7.52
C TYR A 217 4.84 5.50 -6.39
N ASP A 218 3.56 5.50 -6.01
CA ASP A 218 3.06 4.60 -4.98
C ASP A 218 3.21 3.12 -5.40
N LEU A 219 2.86 2.79 -6.64
CA LEU A 219 3.02 1.44 -7.19
C LEU A 219 4.50 1.05 -7.32
N MET A 220 5.37 1.98 -7.75
CA MET A 220 6.81 1.77 -7.80
C MET A 220 7.37 1.43 -6.40
N TYR A 221 6.95 2.15 -5.37
CA TYR A 221 7.33 1.83 -4.00
C TYR A 221 6.88 0.43 -3.59
N MET A 222 5.62 0.06 -3.89
CA MET A 222 5.07 -1.25 -3.53
C MET A 222 5.81 -2.41 -4.18
N HIS A 223 6.29 -2.24 -5.42
CA HIS A 223 7.10 -3.23 -6.11
C HIS A 223 8.52 -3.33 -5.55
N ASN A 224 9.09 -2.21 -5.10
CA ASN A 224 10.48 -2.11 -4.62
C ASN A 224 10.57 -1.94 -3.09
N MET A 225 9.57 -2.40 -2.36
CA MET A 225 9.49 -2.25 -0.91
C MET A 225 10.57 -3.08 -0.21
N CYS A 226 11.59 -2.40 0.30
CA CYS A 226 12.70 -2.97 1.06
C CYS A 226 13.31 -1.91 1.99
N LEU A 227 14.18 -2.34 2.91
CA LEU A 227 14.80 -1.46 3.90
C LEU A 227 15.58 -0.31 3.26
N SER A 228 16.35 -0.58 2.19
CA SER A 228 17.14 0.45 1.51
C SER A 228 16.25 1.52 0.85
N THR A 229 15.10 1.12 0.30
CA THR A 229 14.11 2.06 -0.24
C THR A 229 13.50 2.91 0.87
N ASP A 230 13.13 2.31 2.01
CA ASP A 230 12.60 3.04 3.16
C ASP A 230 13.62 4.04 3.71
N LEU A 231 14.88 3.65 3.90
CA LEU A 231 15.94 4.54 4.35
C LEU A 231 16.19 5.71 3.38
N ARG A 232 16.15 5.46 2.07
CA ARG A 232 16.28 6.50 1.05
C ARG A 232 15.12 7.50 1.12
N ILE A 233 13.89 7.02 1.30
CA ILE A 233 12.71 7.88 1.46
C ILE A 233 12.83 8.70 2.74
N LEU A 234 13.21 8.09 3.87
CA LEU A 234 13.39 8.80 5.14
C LEU A 234 14.46 9.89 5.05
N GLY A 235 15.63 9.58 4.46
CA GLY A 235 16.67 10.58 4.24
C GLY A 235 16.20 11.75 3.38
N ARG A 236 15.44 11.46 2.32
CA ARG A 236 14.85 12.51 1.46
C ARG A 236 13.77 13.31 2.19
N THR A 237 12.93 12.65 3.01
CA THR A 237 11.92 13.31 3.83
C THR A 237 12.55 14.34 4.76
N PHE A 238 13.67 13.99 5.41
CA PHE A 238 14.39 14.93 6.27
C PHE A 238 14.84 16.18 5.52
N VAL A 239 15.41 16.00 4.32
CA VAL A 239 15.83 17.14 3.47
C VAL A 239 14.62 17.99 3.05
N VAL A 240 13.51 17.37 2.65
CA VAL A 240 12.28 18.08 2.27
C VAL A 240 11.69 18.85 3.45
N ALA A 241 11.62 18.23 4.64
CA ALA A 241 11.12 18.87 5.85
C ALA A 241 11.96 20.09 6.26
N LEU A 242 13.29 19.99 6.21
CA LEU A 242 14.18 21.13 6.49
C LEU A 242 14.09 22.25 5.46
N SER A 243 13.83 21.93 4.20
CA SER A 243 13.72 22.93 3.14
C SER A 243 12.38 23.66 3.15
N GLY A 244 11.41 23.24 3.98
CA GLY A 244 10.04 23.76 3.99
C GLY A 244 9.26 23.53 2.68
N LYS A 245 9.82 22.72 1.77
CA LYS A 245 9.16 22.33 0.51
C LYS A 245 8.09 21.30 0.83
N GLY A 246 6.91 21.46 0.24
CA GLY A 246 5.83 20.50 0.45
C GLY A 246 4.80 20.88 1.54
N ALA A 247 4.96 22.01 2.20
CA ALA A 247 3.97 22.57 3.14
C ALA A 247 2.98 23.48 2.41
N ARG A 248 1.68 23.22 2.55
CA ARG A 248 0.57 24.10 2.15
C ARG A 248 -0.35 24.37 3.32
#